data_41c72033b8982464a208090410686efd
#
_entry.id   41c72033b8982464a208090410686efd
#
_cell.length_a   1.000
_cell.length_b   1.000
_cell.length_c   1.000
_cell.angle_alpha   90.00
_cell.angle_beta   90.00
_cell.angle_gamma   90.00
#
_symmetry.space_group_name_H-M   'P 1'
#
loop_
_entity.id
_entity.type
_entity.pdbx_description
1 polymer ?
#
loop_
_entity_poly.entity_id
_entity_poly.type
_entity_poly.pdbx_seq_one_letter_code
_entity_poly.pdbx_strand_id
1 'polypeptide(L)'
;MSELTVLAQEKHVTVVQTPEHSHPGVIIQADSLMILYGSVKTTLEMLNNLQPKTAQLEEAILELQAVRDSLLEQLAVLEAVMEALGMVLPYSWSARTDLKNLKLETQHQEGEPR
;
A
#
# COMPACT_ATOMS: atom_id res chain seq x y z
N MET A 1 8.47 -14.62 21.56
CA MET A 1 7.44 -14.58 20.52
C MET A 1 6.33 -13.65 20.96
N SER A 2 6.01 -12.68 20.12
CA SER A 2 4.96 -11.73 20.45
C SER A 2 3.59 -12.35 20.24
N GLU A 3 2.68 -12.10 21.16
CA GLU A 3 1.32 -12.58 21.07
C GLU A 3 0.38 -11.45 20.69
N LEU A 4 -0.49 -11.74 19.72
CA LEU A 4 -1.50 -10.82 19.28
C LEU A 4 -2.73 -10.96 20.17
N THR A 5 -3.20 -9.86 20.74
CA THR A 5 -4.41 -9.86 21.56
C THR A 5 -5.55 -9.20 20.78
N VAL A 6 -6.64 -9.94 20.60
CA VAL A 6 -7.85 -9.38 19.97
C VAL A 6 -8.61 -8.58 21.01
N LEU A 7 -8.78 -7.28 20.77
CA LEU A 7 -9.49 -6.39 21.68
C LEU A 7 -10.98 -6.29 21.35
N ALA A 8 -11.34 -6.33 20.06
CA ALA A 8 -12.72 -6.22 19.62
C ALA A 8 -12.87 -6.72 18.18
N GLN A 9 -14.08 -7.18 17.86
CA GLN A 9 -14.49 -7.54 16.50
C GLN A 9 -15.88 -6.99 16.26
N GLU A 10 -16.00 -5.98 15.42
CA GLU A 10 -17.28 -5.36 15.07
C GLU A 10 -17.27 -4.90 13.62
N LYS A 11 -18.38 -5.11 12.90
CA LYS A 11 -18.57 -4.62 11.53
C LYS A 11 -17.41 -4.98 10.60
N HIS A 12 -16.94 -6.22 10.71
CA HIS A 12 -15.84 -6.75 9.91
C HIS A 12 -14.47 -6.09 10.21
N VAL A 13 -14.39 -5.40 11.35
CA VAL A 13 -13.13 -4.79 11.81
C VAL A 13 -12.62 -5.57 13.03
N THR A 14 -11.37 -6.00 13.00
CA THR A 14 -10.74 -6.66 14.14
C THR A 14 -9.68 -5.72 14.70
N VAL A 15 -9.84 -5.30 15.95
CA VAL A 15 -8.90 -4.45 16.66
C VAL A 15 -7.98 -5.33 17.49
N VAL A 16 -6.68 -5.14 17.34
CA VAL A 16 -5.68 -5.99 17.99
C VAL A 16 -4.63 -5.14 18.70
N GLN A 17 -3.98 -5.77 19.67
CA GLN A 17 -2.84 -5.17 20.35
C GLN A 17 -1.63 -6.11 20.22
N THR A 18 -0.51 -5.56 19.78
CA THR A 18 0.75 -6.28 19.78
C THR A 18 1.61 -5.77 20.92
N PRO A 19 2.43 -6.63 21.54
CA PRO A 19 3.27 -6.20 22.68
C PRO A 19 4.27 -5.11 22.31
N GLU A 20 4.68 -5.03 21.05
CA GLU A 20 5.70 -4.09 20.60
C GLU A 20 5.16 -2.67 20.39
N HIS A 21 3.84 -2.50 20.34
CA HIS A 21 3.23 -1.22 20.03
C HIS A 21 2.43 -0.67 21.17
N SER A 22 2.50 0.65 21.37
CA SER A 22 1.77 1.33 22.44
C SER A 22 0.30 1.55 22.11
N HIS A 23 -0.08 1.49 20.84
CA HIS A 23 -1.46 1.71 20.40
C HIS A 23 -2.03 0.47 19.74
N PRO A 24 -3.34 0.23 19.91
CA PRO A 24 -4.00 -0.83 19.16
C PRO A 24 -3.96 -0.57 17.66
N GLY A 25 -4.10 -1.62 16.88
CA GLY A 25 -4.21 -1.54 15.43
C GLY A 25 -5.40 -2.36 14.94
N VAL A 26 -5.59 -2.37 13.64
CA VAL A 26 -6.64 -3.17 13.00
C VAL A 26 -6.02 -4.17 12.05
N ILE A 27 -6.71 -5.30 11.86
CA ILE A 27 -6.33 -6.28 10.86
C ILE A 27 -7.02 -5.91 9.55
N ILE A 28 -6.26 -5.88 8.47
CA ILE A 28 -6.79 -5.66 7.12
C ILE A 28 -6.51 -6.93 6.31
N GLN A 29 -7.55 -7.46 5.68
CA GLN A 29 -7.41 -8.63 4.83
C GLN A 29 -6.73 -8.27 3.51
N ALA A 30 -6.10 -9.27 2.88
CA ALA A 30 -5.35 -9.08 1.64
C ALA A 30 -6.20 -8.46 0.51
N ASP A 31 -7.41 -8.98 0.32
CA ASP A 31 -8.31 -8.47 -0.72
C ASP A 31 -8.75 -7.04 -0.46
N SER A 32 -9.05 -6.72 0.80
CA SER A 32 -9.44 -5.35 1.20
C SER A 32 -8.29 -4.36 1.00
N LEU A 33 -7.08 -4.76 1.36
CA LEU A 33 -5.89 -3.93 1.17
C LEU A 33 -5.62 -3.69 -0.32
N MET A 34 -5.83 -4.72 -1.15
CA MET A 34 -5.69 -4.62 -2.60
C MET A 34 -6.72 -3.66 -3.20
N ILE A 35 -7.97 -3.71 -2.74
CA ILE A 35 -9.03 -2.81 -3.22
C ILE A 35 -8.66 -1.36 -2.86
N LEU A 36 -8.19 -1.13 -1.64
CA LEU A 36 -7.77 0.20 -1.21
C LEU A 36 -6.63 0.74 -2.07
N TYR A 37 -5.61 -0.08 -2.30
CA TYR A 37 -4.51 0.29 -3.17
C TYR A 37 -5.00 0.61 -4.60
N GLY A 38 -5.89 -0.21 -5.14
CA GLY A 38 -6.46 -0.01 -6.46
C GLY A 38 -7.20 1.32 -6.59
N SER A 39 -7.95 1.70 -5.57
CA SER A 39 -8.67 2.98 -5.54
C SER A 39 -7.69 4.16 -5.54
N VAL A 40 -6.64 4.07 -4.75
CA VAL A 40 -5.61 5.12 -4.70
C VAL A 40 -4.90 5.24 -6.05
N LYS A 41 -4.53 4.11 -6.64
CA LYS A 41 -3.86 4.08 -7.93
C LYS A 41 -4.72 4.71 -9.02
N THR A 42 -5.99 4.35 -9.09
CA THR A 42 -6.93 4.90 -10.06
C THR A 42 -7.11 6.40 -9.86
N THR A 43 -7.25 6.83 -8.62
CA THR A 43 -7.41 8.25 -8.30
C THR A 43 -6.17 9.05 -8.73
N LEU A 44 -4.98 8.51 -8.49
CA LEU A 44 -3.74 9.15 -8.94
C LEU A 44 -3.69 9.31 -10.45
N GLU A 45 -4.11 8.27 -11.19
CA GLU A 45 -4.17 8.35 -12.65
C GLU A 45 -5.11 9.48 -13.10
N MET A 46 -6.27 9.59 -12.47
CA MET A 46 -7.22 10.65 -12.76
C MET A 46 -6.66 12.03 -12.46
N LEU A 47 -6.02 12.20 -11.32
CA LEU A 47 -5.42 13.47 -10.91
C LEU A 47 -4.27 13.88 -11.85
N ASN A 48 -3.47 12.92 -12.26
CA ASN A 48 -2.36 13.20 -13.17
C ASN A 48 -2.81 13.65 -14.56
N ASN A 49 -4.06 13.34 -14.93
CA ASN A 49 -4.63 13.72 -16.23
C ASN A 49 -5.37 15.05 -16.18
N LEU A 50 -5.55 15.65 -14.99
CA LEU A 50 -6.23 16.93 -14.86
C LEU A 50 -5.33 18.08 -15.31
N GLN A 51 -5.94 19.07 -15.93
CA GLN A 51 -5.27 20.29 -16.38
C GLN A 51 -6.13 21.50 -16.02
N PRO A 52 -5.52 22.65 -15.68
CA PRO A 52 -4.09 22.87 -15.50
C PRO A 52 -3.56 22.29 -14.17
N LYS A 53 -2.26 22.07 -14.10
CA LYS A 53 -1.61 21.60 -12.87
C LYS A 53 -1.38 22.80 -11.94
N THR A 54 -2.28 22.96 -10.98
CA THR A 54 -2.10 23.98 -9.94
C THR A 54 -1.17 23.47 -8.85
N ALA A 55 -0.65 24.39 -8.03
CA ALA A 55 0.17 24.00 -6.89
C ALA A 55 -0.59 23.10 -5.92
N GLN A 56 -1.88 23.39 -5.69
CA GLN A 56 -2.72 22.56 -4.84
C GLN A 56 -2.91 21.16 -5.40
N LEU A 57 -3.11 21.04 -6.72
CA LEU A 57 -3.26 19.73 -7.36
C LEU A 57 -1.97 18.92 -7.23
N GLU A 58 -0.82 19.56 -7.49
CA GLU A 58 0.47 18.88 -7.36
C GLU A 58 0.72 18.42 -5.93
N GLU A 59 0.37 19.23 -4.95
CA GLU A 59 0.50 18.87 -3.54
C GLU A 59 -0.39 17.67 -3.20
N ALA A 60 -1.64 17.66 -3.68
CA ALA A 60 -2.56 16.55 -3.48
C ALA A 60 -2.02 15.26 -4.09
N ILE A 61 -1.43 15.35 -5.27
CA ILE A 61 -0.81 14.20 -5.93
C ILE A 61 0.32 13.64 -5.07
N LEU A 62 1.19 14.50 -4.54
CA LEU A 62 2.31 14.06 -3.70
C LEU A 62 1.82 13.36 -2.44
N GLU A 63 0.79 13.90 -1.78
CA GLU A 63 0.21 13.28 -0.59
C GLU A 63 -0.36 11.90 -0.92
N LEU A 64 -1.08 11.79 -2.01
CA LEU A 64 -1.70 10.52 -2.40
C LEU A 64 -0.64 9.50 -2.85
N GLN A 65 0.44 9.96 -3.47
CA GLN A 65 1.57 9.07 -3.80
C GLN A 65 2.19 8.46 -2.56
N ALA A 66 2.30 9.23 -1.47
CA ALA A 66 2.82 8.71 -0.21
C ALA A 66 1.92 7.61 0.34
N VAL A 67 0.60 7.77 0.26
CA VAL A 67 -0.35 6.75 0.68
C VAL A 67 -0.21 5.51 -0.20
N ARG A 68 -0.15 5.70 -1.52
CA ARG A 68 0.05 4.60 -2.47
C ARG A 68 1.29 3.78 -2.12
N ASP A 69 2.41 4.46 -1.88
CA ASP A 69 3.67 3.80 -1.61
C ASP A 69 3.62 2.98 -0.32
N SER A 70 2.96 3.52 0.71
CA SER A 70 2.78 2.82 1.98
C SER A 70 1.93 1.54 1.80
N LEU A 71 0.83 1.66 1.07
CA LEU A 71 -0.03 0.50 0.79
C LEU A 71 0.70 -0.56 -0.03
N LEU A 72 1.47 -0.11 -1.00
CA LEU A 72 2.23 -1.00 -1.88
C LEU A 72 3.29 -1.78 -1.11
N GLU A 73 3.97 -1.14 -0.18
CA GLU A 73 4.94 -1.81 0.67
C GLU A 73 4.27 -2.86 1.55
N GLN A 74 3.12 -2.55 2.12
CA GLN A 74 2.36 -3.51 2.93
C GLN A 74 1.95 -4.71 2.10
N LEU A 75 1.45 -4.48 0.89
CA LEU A 75 1.07 -5.56 -0.03
C LEU A 75 2.27 -6.41 -0.43
N ALA A 76 3.43 -5.80 -0.66
CA ALA A 76 4.63 -6.52 -1.04
C ALA A 76 5.09 -7.46 0.08
N VAL A 77 5.03 -7.02 1.34
CA VAL A 77 5.34 -7.87 2.49
C VAL A 77 4.35 -9.02 2.59
N LEU A 78 3.06 -8.71 2.44
CA LEU A 78 2.01 -9.73 2.47
C LEU A 78 2.23 -10.79 1.39
N GLU A 79 2.54 -10.39 0.17
CA GLU A 79 2.81 -11.32 -0.93
C GLU A 79 4.00 -12.23 -0.63
N ALA A 80 5.06 -11.65 -0.08
CA ALA A 80 6.25 -12.43 0.26
C ALA A 80 5.93 -13.50 1.31
N VAL A 81 5.13 -13.16 2.32
CA VAL A 81 4.71 -14.10 3.36
C VAL A 81 3.81 -15.19 2.77
N MET A 82 2.84 -14.81 1.95
CA MET A 82 1.93 -15.77 1.32
C MET A 82 2.69 -16.74 0.43
N GLU A 83 3.63 -16.24 -0.35
CA GLU A 83 4.47 -17.08 -1.20
C GLU A 83 5.28 -18.07 -0.35
N ALA A 84 5.88 -17.61 0.73
CA ALA A 84 6.66 -18.46 1.63
C ALA A 84 5.80 -19.56 2.26
N LEU A 85 4.51 -19.31 2.47
CA LEU A 85 3.57 -20.26 3.03
C LEU A 85 2.86 -21.11 1.97
N GLY A 86 3.18 -20.92 0.70
CA GLY A 86 2.54 -21.67 -0.39
C GLY A 86 1.11 -21.27 -0.67
N MET A 87 0.71 -20.07 -0.27
CA MET A 87 -0.66 -19.58 -0.44
C MET A 87 -0.82 -18.88 -1.79
N VAL A 88 -2.00 -19.04 -2.39
CA VAL A 88 -2.34 -18.35 -3.64
C VAL A 88 -2.81 -16.94 -3.34
N LEU A 89 -2.30 -15.96 -4.09
CA LEU A 89 -2.72 -14.57 -3.94
C LEU A 89 -4.20 -14.42 -4.35
N PRO A 90 -4.98 -13.57 -3.64
CA PRO A 90 -6.40 -13.36 -3.97
C PRO A 90 -6.62 -12.41 -5.14
N TYR A 91 -5.58 -12.02 -5.84
CA TYR A 91 -5.63 -11.12 -7.00
C TYR A 91 -4.59 -11.56 -8.04
N SER A 92 -4.74 -11.08 -9.27
CA SER A 92 -3.99 -11.58 -10.42
C SER A 92 -2.70 -10.84 -10.73
N TRP A 93 -2.38 -9.77 -9.98
CA TRP A 93 -1.14 -9.05 -10.23
C TRP A 93 -0.26 -8.99 -8.97
N SER A 94 0.97 -8.51 -9.11
CA SER A 94 1.94 -8.52 -8.03
C SER A 94 2.30 -7.12 -7.57
N ALA A 95 2.06 -6.83 -6.28
CA ALA A 95 2.49 -5.58 -5.66
C ALA A 95 4.01 -5.45 -5.65
N ARG A 96 4.73 -6.57 -5.53
CA ARG A 96 6.19 -6.56 -5.58
C ARG A 96 6.70 -6.09 -6.95
N THR A 97 6.00 -6.48 -8.01
CA THR A 97 6.34 -6.02 -9.36
C THR A 97 6.13 -4.52 -9.50
N ASP A 98 5.00 -4.01 -9.03
CA ASP A 98 4.72 -2.57 -9.07
C ASP A 98 5.74 -1.78 -8.25
N LEU A 99 6.07 -2.25 -7.06
CA LEU A 99 7.06 -1.61 -6.20
C LEU A 99 8.44 -1.57 -6.85
N LYS A 100 8.84 -2.67 -7.47
CA LYS A 100 10.10 -2.75 -8.20
C LYS A 100 10.13 -1.75 -9.35
N ASN A 101 9.05 -1.64 -10.10
CA ASN A 101 8.96 -0.71 -11.22
C ASN A 101 9.06 0.74 -10.75
N LEU A 102 8.42 1.09 -9.63
CA LEU A 102 8.53 2.43 -9.06
C LEU A 102 9.96 2.76 -8.65
N LYS A 103 10.66 1.81 -8.04
CA LYS A 103 12.05 1.99 -7.64
C LYS A 103 12.97 2.16 -8.85
N LEU A 104 12.72 1.41 -9.91
CA LEU A 104 13.50 1.53 -11.14
C LEU A 104 13.28 2.89 -11.81
N GLU A 105 12.05 3.38 -11.85
CA GLU A 105 11.74 4.69 -12.40
C GLU A 105 12.46 5.80 -11.61
N THR A 106 12.44 5.72 -10.28
CA THR A 106 13.12 6.68 -9.43
C THR A 106 14.63 6.65 -9.66
N GLN A 107 15.23 5.46 -9.72
CA GLN A 107 16.65 5.31 -9.97
C GLN A 107 17.04 5.85 -11.35
N HIS A 108 16.20 5.58 -12.35
CA HIS A 108 16.43 6.07 -13.71
C HIS A 108 16.43 7.60 -13.76
N GLN A 109 15.46 8.23 -13.09
CA GLN A 109 15.39 9.69 -13.02
C GLN A 109 16.59 10.30 -12.31
N GLU A 110 17.03 9.68 -11.23
CA GLU A 110 18.20 10.15 -10.48
C GLU A 110 19.51 9.94 -11.24
N GLY A 111 19.58 8.90 -12.05
CA GLY A 111 20.77 8.54 -12.80
C GLY A 111 20.96 9.27 -14.11
N GLU A 112 19.96 10.00 -14.60
CA GLU A 112 20.07 10.70 -15.88
C GLU A 112 20.84 11.99 -15.74
N PRO A 113 21.89 12.19 -16.55
CA PRO A 113 22.59 13.49 -16.60
C PRO A 113 21.67 14.54 -17.22
N ARG A 114 21.74 15.73 -16.70
CA ARG A 114 20.95 16.85 -17.20
C ARG A 114 21.80 17.85 -17.91
#